data_a2799ac120dc352866800cb626cf2173
#
_entry.id   a2799ac120dc352866800cb626cf2173
#
_cell.length_a   1.000
_cell.length_b   1.000
_cell.length_c   1.000
_cell.angle_alpha   90.00
_cell.angle_beta   90.00
_cell.angle_gamma   90.00
#
_symmetry.space_group_name_H-M   'P 1'
#
loop_
_entity.id
_entity.type
_entity.pdbx_description
1 polymer ?
#
loop_
_entity_poly.entity_id
_entity_poly.type
_entity_poly.pdbx_seq_one_letter_code
_entity_poly.pdbx_strand_id
1 'polypeptide(L)'
;LHLSIRRQRQMCIRDSYWTAQEYGDPDKEITFWFSFPGEFANSYFSLKENQPSLIHIQALTDCVIWKLSKLDLADLYQTSLNINKIARIVLEDALCRKITRETLLLGSSAEAIYEDLITKEKELINNIPLKYLASYIGVTPQRLSQIRRKVH
;
A
#
# COMPACT_ATOMS: atom_id res chain seq x y z
N LEU A 1 -3.44 12.96 -11.56
CA LEU A 1 -3.34 13.98 -10.48
C LEU A 1 -2.31 13.51 -9.49
N HIS A 2 -1.11 14.13 -9.48
CA HIS A 2 -0.11 13.88 -8.44
C HIS A 2 -0.52 14.61 -7.17
N LEU A 3 -1.17 13.93 -6.25
CA LEU A 3 -1.39 14.43 -4.90
C LEU A 3 -0.15 14.11 -4.05
N SER A 4 0.85 15.00 -4.09
CA SER A 4 1.97 14.95 -3.15
C SER A 4 1.47 15.39 -1.77
N ILE A 5 1.13 14.43 -0.93
CA ILE A 5 0.64 14.73 0.42
C ILE A 5 1.84 14.77 1.37
N ARG A 6 2.44 15.96 1.47
CA ARG A 6 3.55 16.24 2.40
C ARG A 6 3.12 16.40 3.87
N ARG A 7 1.84 16.30 4.21
CA ARG A 7 1.33 16.43 5.59
C ARG A 7 0.52 15.22 6.01
N GLN A 8 0.81 14.73 7.19
CA GLN A 8 0.24 13.59 7.88
C GLN A 8 -1.29 13.58 7.87
N ARG A 9 -1.89 12.75 7.03
CA ARG A 9 -3.34 12.56 7.00
C ARG A 9 -3.61 11.09 6.76
N GLN A 10 -4.44 10.49 7.58
CA GLN A 10 -5.01 9.18 7.28
C GLN A 10 -6.09 9.33 6.22
N MET A 11 -6.18 8.37 5.34
CA MET A 11 -7.15 8.38 4.25
C MET A 11 -7.86 7.03 4.18
N CYS A 12 -9.18 7.07 4.08
CA CYS A 12 -9.99 5.92 3.71
C CYS A 12 -10.32 6.02 2.22
N ILE A 13 -10.14 4.94 1.47
CA ILE A 13 -10.22 4.95 0.01
C ILE A 13 -11.48 4.21 -0.45
N ARG A 14 -12.21 4.81 -1.37
CA ARG A 14 -13.28 4.17 -2.12
C ARG A 14 -12.89 4.16 -3.60
N ASP A 15 -12.84 2.99 -4.18
CA ASP A 15 -12.64 2.75 -5.63
C ASP A 15 -11.27 3.13 -6.22
N SER A 16 -10.13 2.83 -5.53
CA SER A 16 -8.82 3.15 -6.11
C SER A 16 -7.66 2.27 -5.64
N TYR A 17 -6.59 2.31 -6.43
CA TYR A 17 -5.32 1.64 -6.15
C TYR A 17 -4.28 2.68 -5.76
N TRP A 18 -3.54 2.40 -4.69
CA TRP A 18 -2.50 3.27 -4.20
C TRP A 18 -1.15 2.58 -4.20
N THR A 19 -0.14 3.27 -4.63
CA THR A 19 1.25 2.87 -4.39
C THR A 19 1.85 3.77 -3.34
N ALA A 20 2.71 3.20 -2.51
CA ALA A 20 3.53 3.96 -1.60
C ALA A 20 5.00 3.83 -2.03
N GLN A 21 5.69 4.94 -1.99
CA GLN A 21 7.09 5.06 -2.37
C GLN A 21 7.96 5.16 -1.12
N GLU A 22 9.03 4.40 -1.04
CA GLU A 22 9.94 4.43 0.09
C GLU A 22 11.02 5.51 -0.11
N TYR A 23 11.52 6.02 1.02
CA TYR A 23 12.64 6.96 1.07
C TYR A 23 13.93 6.27 0.60
N GLY A 24 14.61 6.88 -0.35
CA GLY A 24 15.85 6.37 -0.89
C GLY A 24 16.36 7.25 -2.02
N ASP A 25 17.06 6.68 -2.95
CA ASP A 25 17.53 7.32 -4.16
C ASP A 25 16.35 7.95 -4.92
N PRO A 26 16.33 9.27 -5.21
CA PRO A 26 15.25 9.94 -5.94
C PRO A 26 14.93 9.31 -7.30
N ASP A 27 15.90 8.59 -7.87
CA ASP A 27 15.75 7.92 -9.16
C ASP A 27 15.21 6.48 -9.03
N LYS A 28 15.00 5.98 -7.79
CA LYS A 28 14.57 4.63 -7.54
C LYS A 28 13.25 4.56 -6.78
N GLU A 29 12.17 4.58 -7.53
CA GLU A 29 10.82 4.37 -6.99
C GLU A 29 10.59 2.91 -6.61
N ILE A 30 10.35 2.65 -5.33
CA ILE A 30 10.02 1.31 -4.83
C ILE A 30 8.55 1.29 -4.38
N THR A 31 7.76 0.44 -5.02
CA THR A 31 6.40 0.16 -4.58
C THR A 31 6.45 -0.94 -3.52
N PHE A 32 6.02 -0.62 -2.30
CA PHE A 32 6.03 -1.59 -1.20
C PHE A 32 4.61 -1.93 -0.69
N TRP A 33 3.60 -1.15 -1.09
CA TRP A 33 2.23 -1.37 -0.66
C TRP A 33 1.22 -0.92 -1.70
N PHE A 34 0.14 -1.66 -1.82
CA PHE A 34 -1.09 -1.24 -2.49
C PHE A 34 -2.21 -1.17 -1.48
N SER A 35 -3.02 -0.14 -1.54
CA SER A 35 -4.27 -0.03 -0.80
C SER A 35 -5.44 -0.07 -1.78
N PHE A 36 -6.46 -0.82 -1.41
CA PHE A 36 -7.64 -1.09 -2.24
C PHE A 36 -8.87 -0.38 -1.67
N PRO A 37 -10.01 -0.42 -2.39
CA PRO A 37 -11.26 0.18 -1.91
C PRO A 37 -11.63 -0.29 -0.51
N GLY A 38 -11.96 0.67 0.36
CA GLY A 38 -12.31 0.40 1.76
C GLY A 38 -11.14 0.27 2.73
N GLU A 39 -9.91 0.36 2.24
CA GLU A 39 -8.71 0.29 3.07
C GLU A 39 -8.19 1.68 3.49
N PHE A 40 -7.34 1.67 4.52
CA PHE A 40 -6.63 2.87 4.95
C PHE A 40 -5.29 3.00 4.26
N ALA A 41 -4.98 4.22 3.78
CA ALA A 41 -3.66 4.57 3.28
C ALA A 41 -3.04 5.66 4.17
N ASN A 42 -1.88 5.39 4.73
CA ASN A 42 -1.17 6.37 5.54
C ASN A 42 0.34 6.07 5.61
N SER A 43 1.10 7.07 6.02
CA SER A 43 2.45 6.88 6.52
C SER A 43 2.39 6.74 8.04
N TYR A 44 2.29 5.52 8.53
CA TYR A 44 2.14 5.25 9.96
C TYR A 44 3.30 5.84 10.78
N PHE A 45 4.53 5.77 10.26
CA PHE A 45 5.70 6.37 10.87
C PHE A 45 5.51 7.89 11.07
N SER A 46 5.12 8.60 10.02
CA SER A 46 4.87 10.05 10.09
C SER A 46 3.74 10.39 11.07
N LEU A 47 2.69 9.57 11.07
CA LEU A 47 1.55 9.75 11.96
C LEU A 47 1.97 9.63 13.42
N LYS A 48 2.79 8.63 13.75
CA LYS A 48 3.23 8.34 15.12
C LYS A 48 4.32 9.31 15.57
N GLU A 49 5.40 9.43 14.81
CA GLU A 49 6.61 10.14 15.22
C GLU A 49 6.57 11.65 14.95
N ASN A 50 5.50 12.15 14.33
CA ASN A 50 5.34 13.56 13.96
C ASN A 50 6.46 14.08 13.04
N GLN A 51 7.01 13.21 12.19
CA GLN A 51 8.06 13.50 11.25
C GLN A 51 7.53 13.58 9.81
N PRO A 52 8.23 14.23 8.89
CA PRO A 52 7.88 14.18 7.47
C PRO A 52 7.74 12.73 6.97
N SER A 53 6.81 12.51 6.05
CA SER A 53 6.61 11.18 5.47
C SER A 53 7.83 10.74 4.67
N LEU A 54 8.29 9.52 4.93
CA LEU A 54 9.31 8.83 4.14
C LEU A 54 8.72 8.18 2.88
N ILE A 55 7.40 8.20 2.75
CA ILE A 55 6.70 7.57 1.63
C ILE A 55 5.85 8.58 0.89
N HIS A 56 5.69 8.32 -0.41
CA HIS A 56 4.72 9.00 -1.26
C HIS A 56 3.52 8.08 -1.49
N ILE A 57 2.33 8.66 -1.48
CA ILE A 57 1.09 7.95 -1.77
C ILE A 57 0.54 8.51 -3.06
N GLN A 58 0.36 7.65 -4.06
CA GLN A 58 -0.09 8.02 -5.38
C GLN A 58 -1.37 7.26 -5.76
N ALA A 59 -2.39 7.97 -6.24
CA ALA A 59 -3.56 7.37 -6.86
C ALA A 59 -3.19 6.82 -8.24
N LEU A 60 -3.52 5.57 -8.51
CA LEU A 60 -3.31 4.94 -9.82
C LEU A 60 -4.53 5.07 -10.74
N THR A 61 -5.70 5.33 -10.14
CA THR A 61 -6.98 5.56 -10.84
C THR A 61 -7.68 6.76 -10.25
N ASP A 62 -8.75 7.23 -10.88
CA ASP A 62 -9.66 8.20 -10.27
C ASP A 62 -10.26 7.63 -9.00
N CYS A 63 -10.26 8.43 -7.93
CA CYS A 63 -10.65 7.94 -6.62
C CYS A 63 -11.34 8.99 -5.74
N VAL A 64 -12.21 8.52 -4.87
CA VAL A 64 -12.80 9.32 -3.79
C VAL A 64 -12.08 8.98 -2.49
N ILE A 65 -11.57 10.01 -1.81
CA ILE A 65 -10.74 9.87 -0.61
C ILE A 65 -11.36 10.63 0.55
N TRP A 66 -11.54 9.93 1.66
CA TRP A 66 -11.88 10.54 2.94
C TRP A 66 -10.60 10.81 3.73
N LYS A 67 -10.44 12.02 4.21
CA LYS A 67 -9.25 12.44 4.97
C LYS A 67 -9.61 12.59 6.44
N LEU A 68 -8.79 12.00 7.30
CA LEU A 68 -8.87 12.18 8.73
C LEU A 68 -7.56 12.79 9.22
N SER A 69 -7.63 13.87 9.99
CA SER A 69 -6.42 14.49 10.55
C SER A 69 -5.89 13.69 11.74
N LYS A 70 -4.60 13.89 12.08
CA LYS A 70 -4.01 13.28 13.28
C LYS A 70 -4.72 13.74 14.56
N LEU A 71 -5.13 15.01 14.62
CA LEU A 71 -5.82 15.56 15.78
C LEU A 71 -7.21 14.95 15.95
N ASP A 72 -7.97 14.89 14.86
CA ASP A 72 -9.31 14.26 14.89
C ASP A 72 -9.22 12.78 15.28
N LEU A 73 -8.21 12.08 14.76
CA LEU A 73 -7.98 10.68 15.11
C LEU A 73 -7.62 10.51 16.58
N ALA A 74 -6.78 11.39 17.14
CA ALA A 74 -6.42 11.38 18.54
C ALA A 74 -7.63 11.61 19.44
N ASP A 75 -8.49 12.56 19.08
CA ASP A 75 -9.76 12.81 19.79
C ASP A 75 -10.69 11.60 19.71
N LEU A 76 -10.85 11.00 18.54
CA LEU A 76 -11.64 9.78 18.35
C LEU A 76 -11.13 8.61 19.20
N TYR A 77 -9.82 8.47 19.37
CA TYR A 77 -9.23 7.43 20.24
C TYR A 77 -9.56 7.65 21.72
N GLN A 78 -9.68 8.91 22.17
CA GLN A 78 -10.05 9.22 23.55
C GLN A 78 -11.55 9.08 23.80
N THR A 79 -12.38 9.37 22.80
CA THR A 79 -13.83 9.47 22.95
C THR A 79 -14.59 8.21 22.55
N SER A 80 -13.98 7.30 21.77
CA SER A 80 -14.66 6.14 21.22
C SER A 80 -13.90 4.82 21.36
N LEU A 81 -14.42 3.92 22.19
CA LEU A 81 -13.90 2.55 22.30
C LEU A 81 -14.02 1.76 20.99
N ASN A 82 -15.05 2.04 20.19
CA ASN A 82 -15.22 1.37 18.90
C ASN A 82 -14.13 1.75 17.90
N ILE A 83 -13.73 3.02 17.87
CA ILE A 83 -12.61 3.47 17.02
C ILE A 83 -11.30 2.80 17.45
N ASN A 84 -11.06 2.65 18.74
CA ASN A 84 -9.88 1.93 19.24
C ASN A 84 -9.88 0.45 18.80
N LYS A 85 -11.04 -0.23 18.85
CA LYS A 85 -11.17 -1.61 18.38
C LYS A 85 -10.91 -1.71 16.87
N ILE A 86 -11.52 -0.83 16.07
CA ILE A 86 -11.32 -0.79 14.62
C ILE A 86 -9.85 -0.54 14.29
N ALA A 87 -9.24 0.48 14.91
CA ALA A 87 -7.83 0.80 14.68
C ALA A 87 -6.90 -0.36 15.00
N ARG A 88 -7.15 -1.08 16.09
CA ARG A 88 -6.39 -2.28 16.46
C ARG A 88 -6.52 -3.36 15.38
N ILE A 89 -7.74 -3.68 14.93
CA ILE A 89 -7.98 -4.68 13.89
C ILE A 89 -7.25 -4.30 12.59
N VAL A 90 -7.35 -3.04 12.17
CA VAL A 90 -6.68 -2.52 10.96
C VAL A 90 -5.15 -2.63 11.09
N LEU A 91 -4.58 -2.31 12.25
CA LEU A 91 -3.14 -2.39 12.48
C LEU A 91 -2.65 -3.85 12.54
N GLU A 92 -3.40 -4.74 13.20
CA GLU A 92 -3.10 -6.17 13.24
C GLU A 92 -3.11 -6.77 11.84
N ASP A 93 -4.12 -6.48 11.02
CA ASP A 93 -4.19 -6.92 9.62
C ASP A 93 -3.02 -6.38 8.79
N ALA A 94 -2.74 -5.09 8.89
CA ALA A 94 -1.62 -4.47 8.18
C ALA A 94 -0.27 -5.10 8.57
N LEU A 95 -0.07 -5.41 9.86
CA LEU A 95 1.13 -6.09 10.35
C LEU A 95 1.24 -7.52 9.79
N CYS A 96 0.15 -8.29 9.83
CA CYS A 96 0.12 -9.63 9.26
C CYS A 96 0.44 -9.63 7.77
N ARG A 97 -0.18 -8.74 7.00
CA ARG A 97 0.10 -8.60 5.56
C ARG A 97 1.56 -8.20 5.29
N LYS A 98 2.11 -7.29 6.10
CA LYS A 98 3.52 -6.89 5.99
C LYS A 98 4.45 -8.09 6.23
N ILE A 99 4.27 -8.83 7.31
CA ILE A 99 5.08 -10.00 7.65
C ILE A 99 4.98 -11.06 6.54
N THR A 100 3.76 -11.36 6.08
CA THR A 100 3.53 -12.31 4.99
C THR A 100 4.29 -11.89 3.73
N ARG A 101 4.21 -10.62 3.35
CA ARG A 101 4.92 -10.10 2.19
C ARG A 101 6.43 -10.21 2.34
N GLU A 102 6.98 -9.82 3.49
CA GLU A 102 8.42 -9.92 3.76
C GLU A 102 8.89 -11.38 3.68
N THR A 103 8.14 -12.31 4.27
CA THR A 103 8.42 -13.74 4.22
C THR A 103 8.41 -14.27 2.77
N LEU A 104 7.42 -13.87 1.97
CA LEU A 104 7.35 -14.25 0.56
C LEU A 104 8.52 -13.70 -0.24
N LEU A 105 8.90 -12.45 -0.05
CA LEU A 105 10.02 -11.82 -0.76
C LEU A 105 11.37 -12.48 -0.42
N LEU A 106 11.54 -13.00 0.79
CA LEU A 106 12.77 -13.64 1.24
C LEU A 106 12.83 -15.14 0.87
N GLY A 107 11.68 -15.82 0.82
CA GLY A 107 11.62 -17.28 0.71
C GLY A 107 11.05 -17.83 -0.59
N SER A 108 10.52 -16.98 -1.48
CA SER A 108 9.79 -17.44 -2.67
C SER A 108 10.37 -16.87 -3.96
N SER A 109 10.17 -17.58 -5.09
CA SER A 109 10.49 -17.05 -6.40
C SER A 109 9.50 -15.95 -6.81
N ALA A 110 9.92 -15.08 -7.72
CA ALA A 110 9.05 -14.04 -8.25
C ALA A 110 7.82 -14.61 -8.98
N GLU A 111 7.95 -15.77 -9.59
CA GLU A 111 6.86 -16.53 -10.19
C GLU A 111 5.82 -16.92 -9.14
N ALA A 112 6.25 -17.52 -8.03
CA ALA A 112 5.36 -17.93 -6.93
C ALA A 112 4.66 -16.73 -6.27
N ILE A 113 5.37 -15.61 -6.09
CA ILE A 113 4.77 -14.37 -5.56
C ILE A 113 3.70 -13.86 -6.53
N TYR A 114 3.98 -13.85 -7.83
CA TYR A 114 3.01 -13.41 -8.83
C TYR A 114 1.78 -14.31 -8.88
N GLU A 115 1.94 -15.63 -8.84
CA GLU A 115 0.84 -16.62 -8.80
C GLU A 115 -0.04 -16.44 -7.54
N ASP A 116 0.56 -16.24 -6.39
CA ASP A 116 -0.17 -15.94 -5.14
C ASP A 116 -1.02 -14.67 -5.27
N LEU A 117 -0.42 -13.61 -5.83
CA LEU A 117 -1.11 -12.34 -6.05
C LEU A 117 -2.31 -12.46 -7.01
N ILE A 118 -2.15 -13.11 -8.15
CA ILE A 118 -3.26 -13.26 -9.12
C ILE A 118 -4.35 -14.19 -8.61
N THR A 119 -4.03 -15.11 -7.73
CA THR A 119 -5.01 -16.00 -7.11
C THR A 119 -5.89 -15.27 -6.13
N LYS A 120 -5.30 -14.37 -5.35
CA LYS A 120 -5.99 -13.61 -4.30
C LYS A 120 -6.73 -12.38 -4.83
N GLU A 121 -6.12 -11.68 -5.81
CA GLU A 121 -6.51 -10.32 -6.20
C GLU A 121 -6.53 -10.11 -7.73
N LYS A 122 -6.99 -11.12 -8.48
CA LYS A 122 -6.90 -11.16 -9.96
C LYS A 122 -7.40 -9.91 -10.67
N GLU A 123 -8.60 -9.44 -10.31
CA GLU A 123 -9.20 -8.25 -10.96
C GLU A 123 -8.41 -6.98 -10.66
N LEU A 124 -7.92 -6.87 -9.43
CA LEU A 124 -7.19 -5.70 -8.96
C LEU A 124 -5.80 -5.62 -9.62
N ILE A 125 -5.11 -6.76 -9.70
CA ILE A 125 -3.76 -6.85 -10.26
C ILE A 125 -3.72 -6.56 -11.76
N ASN A 126 -4.77 -6.89 -12.48
CA ASN A 126 -4.86 -6.58 -13.92
C ASN A 126 -4.94 -5.08 -14.21
N ASN A 127 -5.41 -4.28 -13.25
CA ASN A 127 -5.53 -2.83 -13.39
C ASN A 127 -4.29 -2.06 -12.91
N ILE A 128 -3.34 -2.75 -12.24
CA ILE A 128 -2.10 -2.11 -11.77
C ILE A 128 -1.09 -2.04 -12.93
N PRO A 129 -0.54 -0.84 -13.23
CA PRO A 129 0.51 -0.73 -14.24
C PRO A 129 1.71 -1.61 -13.94
N LEU A 130 2.24 -2.26 -14.99
CA LEU A 130 3.29 -3.28 -14.89
C LEU A 130 4.50 -2.83 -14.07
N LYS A 131 4.90 -1.56 -14.20
CA LYS A 131 6.06 -1.01 -13.47
C LYS A 131 5.90 -1.08 -11.95
N TYR A 132 4.71 -0.76 -11.43
CA TYR A 132 4.45 -0.78 -9.99
C TYR A 132 4.36 -2.21 -9.46
N LEU A 133 3.70 -3.09 -10.21
CA LEU A 133 3.60 -4.50 -9.84
C LEU A 133 4.98 -5.19 -9.87
N ALA A 134 5.81 -4.91 -10.87
CA ALA A 134 7.17 -5.43 -10.95
C ALA A 134 8.01 -4.95 -9.76
N SER A 135 7.94 -3.66 -9.42
CA SER A 135 8.60 -3.09 -8.26
C SER A 135 8.13 -3.74 -6.95
N TYR A 136 6.82 -3.98 -6.82
CA TYR A 136 6.23 -4.63 -5.64
C TYR A 136 6.72 -6.07 -5.45
N ILE A 137 6.89 -6.81 -6.54
CA ILE A 137 7.43 -8.20 -6.54
C ILE A 137 8.96 -8.22 -6.39
N GLY A 138 9.63 -7.09 -6.62
CA GLY A 138 11.09 -7.00 -6.55
C GLY A 138 11.82 -7.43 -7.82
N VAL A 139 11.17 -7.31 -8.99
CA VAL A 139 11.74 -7.65 -10.30
C VAL A 139 11.65 -6.50 -11.29
N THR A 140 12.34 -6.62 -12.44
CA THR A 140 12.19 -5.66 -13.53
C THR A 140 10.86 -5.87 -14.27
N PRO A 141 10.31 -4.83 -14.94
CA PRO A 141 9.10 -4.96 -15.75
C PRO A 141 9.25 -6.01 -16.87
N GLN A 142 10.43 -6.13 -17.45
CA GLN A 142 10.75 -7.14 -18.46
C GLN A 142 10.64 -8.55 -17.89
N ARG A 143 11.20 -8.77 -16.69
CA ARG A 143 11.09 -10.07 -16.01
C ARG A 143 9.64 -10.41 -15.66
N LEU A 144 8.88 -9.44 -15.16
CA LEU A 144 7.46 -9.69 -14.88
C LEU A 144 6.65 -9.99 -16.15
N SER A 145 6.95 -9.35 -17.28
CA SER A 145 6.34 -9.68 -18.57
C SER A 145 6.63 -11.12 -18.98
N GLN A 146 7.85 -11.63 -18.73
CA GLN A 146 8.19 -13.04 -19.00
C GLN A 146 7.41 -13.99 -18.09
N ILE A 147 7.29 -13.65 -16.80
CA ILE A 147 6.51 -14.43 -15.82
C ILE A 147 5.05 -14.52 -16.26
N ARG A 148 4.42 -13.39 -16.63
CA ARG A 148 3.04 -13.36 -17.12
C ARG A 148 2.79 -14.30 -18.29
N ARG A 149 3.72 -14.37 -19.25
CA ARG A 149 3.61 -15.26 -20.42
C ARG A 149 3.70 -16.74 -20.07
N LYS A 150 4.31 -17.09 -18.93
CA LYS A 150 4.44 -18.48 -18.49
C LYS A 150 3.25 -18.96 -17.66
N VAL A 151 2.60 -18.03 -16.96
CA VAL A 151 1.49 -18.31 -16.04
C VAL A 151 0.13 -18.27 -16.77
N HIS A 152 0.07 -17.60 -17.92
CA HIS A 152 -1.10 -17.52 -18.80
C HIS A 152 -0.87 -18.27 -20.11
#